data_80a8f96ce95b82aa2ad053377a2f7ec7
#
_entry.id   80a8f96ce95b82aa2ad053377a2f7ec7
#
_cell.length_a   1.000
_cell.length_b   1.000
_cell.length_c   1.000
_cell.angle_alpha   90.00
_cell.angle_beta   90.00
_cell.angle_gamma   90.00
#
_symmetry.space_group_name_H-M   'P 1'
#
loop_
_entity.id
_entity.type
_entity.pdbx_description
1 polymer ?
#
loop_
_entity_poly.entity_id
_entity_poly.type
_entity_poly.pdbx_seq_one_letter_code
_entity_poly.pdbx_strand_id
1 'polypeptide(L)'
;MARTPDDQSLVVTGLADDLPITTSATTSRSLVDNDRVRVVVFAFDTGEQLTEHTAAMPVVVQLLTGAMRFEVAGEAHHLSPGDCVYLAAKEPHSLEALEPSRMSLVMVRDAA
;
A
#
# COMPACT_ATOMS: atom_id res chain seq x y z
N MET A 1 -15.23 10.02 5.93
CA MET A 1 -15.46 8.57 5.89
C MET A 1 -15.61 8.05 7.32
N ALA A 2 -16.62 7.21 7.54
CA ALA A 2 -16.80 6.58 8.84
C ALA A 2 -15.66 5.61 9.13
N ARG A 3 -15.20 5.58 10.38
CA ARG A 3 -14.17 4.63 10.79
C ARG A 3 -14.75 3.22 10.90
N THR A 4 -13.90 2.24 10.68
CA THR A 4 -14.26 0.83 10.81
C THR A 4 -14.25 0.43 12.28
N PRO A 5 -15.37 -0.07 12.85
CA PRO A 5 -15.35 -0.57 14.22
C PRO A 5 -14.31 -1.67 14.41
N ASP A 6 -13.59 -1.65 15.53
CA ASP A 6 -12.54 -2.64 15.76
C ASP A 6 -13.05 -3.95 16.35
N ASP A 7 -14.34 -4.00 16.70
CA ASP A 7 -15.01 -5.19 17.23
C ASP A 7 -15.91 -5.88 16.20
N GLN A 8 -15.88 -5.46 14.94
CA GLN A 8 -16.68 -6.03 13.86
C GLN A 8 -15.78 -6.48 12.72
N SER A 9 -15.94 -7.72 12.30
CA SER A 9 -15.21 -8.27 11.17
C SER A 9 -15.74 -7.70 9.86
N LEU A 10 -14.86 -7.60 8.87
CA LEU A 10 -15.15 -7.07 7.56
C LEU A 10 -14.48 -7.95 6.50
N VAL A 11 -15.18 -8.23 5.41
CA VAL A 11 -14.63 -8.95 4.26
C VAL A 11 -14.69 -8.02 3.05
N VAL A 12 -13.55 -7.82 2.42
CA VAL A 12 -13.45 -7.06 1.17
C VAL A 12 -12.85 -7.96 0.11
N THR A 13 -13.53 -8.09 -1.02
CA THR A 13 -13.08 -8.89 -2.16
C THR A 13 -12.74 -7.99 -3.33
N GLY A 14 -12.05 -8.54 -4.33
CA GLY A 14 -11.77 -7.83 -5.58
C GLY A 14 -10.65 -6.81 -5.50
N LEU A 15 -9.74 -6.91 -4.53
CA LEU A 15 -8.68 -5.91 -4.34
C LEU A 15 -7.74 -5.80 -5.55
N ALA A 16 -7.60 -6.88 -6.32
CA ALA A 16 -6.74 -6.88 -7.49
C ALA A 16 -7.39 -6.23 -8.72
N ASP A 17 -8.70 -5.97 -8.71
CA ASP A 17 -9.44 -5.57 -9.88
C ASP A 17 -10.28 -4.31 -9.72
N ASP A 18 -10.83 -4.08 -8.53
CA ASP A 18 -11.95 -3.14 -8.37
C ASP A 18 -11.55 -1.67 -8.37
N LEU A 19 -10.33 -1.34 -7.90
CA LEU A 19 -9.88 0.06 -7.95
C LEU A 19 -9.33 0.35 -9.33
N PRO A 20 -9.98 1.24 -10.11
CA PRO A 20 -9.52 1.52 -11.48
C PRO A 20 -8.14 2.17 -11.51
N ILE A 21 -7.36 1.82 -12.54
CA ILE A 21 -6.14 2.56 -12.85
C ILE A 21 -6.57 3.82 -13.60
N THR A 22 -6.25 4.97 -13.05
CA THR A 22 -6.58 6.26 -13.64
C THR A 22 -5.35 6.80 -14.38
N THR A 23 -5.53 7.24 -15.63
CA THR A 23 -4.44 7.75 -16.45
C THR A 23 -3.64 8.85 -15.75
N SER A 24 -2.34 8.69 -15.71
CA SER A 24 -1.38 9.64 -15.13
C SER A 24 -1.70 10.01 -13.68
N ALA A 25 -2.23 9.05 -12.91
CA ALA A 25 -2.64 9.31 -11.54
C ALA A 25 -2.31 8.16 -10.59
N THR A 26 -2.20 8.49 -9.33
CA THR A 26 -2.21 7.56 -8.21
C THR A 26 -3.51 7.78 -7.45
N THR A 27 -4.28 6.71 -7.28
CA THR A 27 -5.53 6.75 -6.51
C THR A 27 -5.45 5.78 -5.35
N SER A 28 -6.30 5.97 -4.36
CA SER A 28 -6.33 5.08 -3.20
C SER A 28 -7.74 4.94 -2.66
N ARG A 29 -7.97 3.82 -1.98
CA ARG A 29 -9.21 3.57 -1.26
C ARG A 29 -8.88 2.98 0.10
N SER A 30 -9.41 3.59 1.16
CA SER A 30 -9.28 3.06 2.51
C SER A 30 -10.31 1.95 2.71
N LEU A 31 -9.86 0.79 3.13
CA LEU A 31 -10.71 -0.39 3.35
C LEU A 31 -11.03 -0.59 4.82
N VAL A 32 -10.04 -0.39 5.68
CA VAL A 32 -10.17 -0.50 7.13
C VAL A 32 -9.45 0.69 7.74
N ASP A 33 -10.08 1.33 8.70
CA ASP A 33 -9.46 2.46 9.42
C ASP A 33 -10.01 2.51 10.84
N ASN A 34 -9.24 2.01 11.78
CA ASN A 34 -9.57 2.06 13.21
C ASN A 34 -8.29 2.26 14.04
N ASP A 35 -8.40 2.16 15.35
CA ASP A 35 -7.25 2.40 16.24
C ASP A 35 -6.17 1.33 16.17
N ARG A 36 -6.46 0.17 15.59
CA ARG A 36 -5.56 -0.98 15.54
C ARG A 36 -4.82 -1.09 14.23
N VAL A 37 -5.52 -0.80 13.12
CA VAL A 37 -4.99 -1.07 11.79
C VAL A 37 -5.62 -0.13 10.77
N ARG A 38 -4.84 0.23 9.77
CA ARG A 38 -5.35 0.88 8.56
C ARG A 38 -4.94 0.07 7.35
N VAL A 39 -5.91 -0.25 6.50
CA VAL A 39 -5.66 -0.98 5.25
C VAL A 39 -6.09 -0.09 4.09
N VAL A 40 -5.18 0.14 3.15
CA VAL A 40 -5.40 0.99 1.98
C VAL A 40 -4.96 0.23 0.75
N VAL A 41 -5.74 0.33 -0.33
CA VAL A 41 -5.32 -0.14 -1.65
C VAL A 41 -5.01 1.06 -2.51
N PHE A 42 -3.88 1.01 -3.20
CA PHE A 42 -3.44 2.02 -4.16
C PHE A 42 -3.52 1.48 -5.57
N ALA A 43 -3.86 2.35 -6.52
CA ALA A 43 -3.77 2.07 -7.94
C ALA A 43 -2.87 3.14 -8.57
N PHE A 44 -1.84 2.67 -9.28
CA PHE A 44 -0.83 3.54 -9.92
C PHE A 44 -0.85 3.33 -11.42
N ASP A 45 -0.89 4.41 -12.19
CA ASP A 45 -0.55 4.32 -13.59
C ASP A 45 0.97 4.18 -13.76
N THR A 46 1.42 3.75 -14.93
CA THR A 46 2.84 3.60 -15.23
C THR A 46 3.58 4.91 -14.97
N GLY A 47 4.71 4.82 -14.27
CA GLY A 47 5.56 5.95 -13.98
C GLY A 47 5.18 6.76 -12.74
N GLU A 48 4.03 6.46 -12.12
CA GLU A 48 3.64 7.12 -10.88
C GLU A 48 4.57 6.72 -9.75
N GLN A 49 4.90 7.66 -8.87
CA GLN A 49 5.89 7.49 -7.83
C GLN A 49 5.35 7.94 -6.48
N LEU A 50 5.81 7.27 -5.43
CA LEU A 50 5.83 7.86 -4.08
C LEU A 50 7.29 8.12 -3.73
N THR A 51 7.63 9.39 -3.58
CA THR A 51 9.01 9.79 -3.29
C THR A 51 9.44 9.35 -1.90
N GLU A 52 10.73 9.38 -1.62
CA GLU A 52 11.25 8.89 -0.34
C GLU A 52 10.57 9.57 0.84
N HIS A 53 10.06 8.75 1.75
CA HIS A 53 9.37 9.19 2.95
C HIS A 53 9.48 8.10 4.03
N THR A 54 8.98 8.40 5.21
CA THR A 54 8.95 7.46 6.34
C THR A 54 7.52 7.38 6.88
N ALA A 55 7.23 6.28 7.57
CA ALA A 55 6.00 6.13 8.32
C ALA A 55 6.33 5.95 9.81
N ALA A 56 5.50 6.51 10.68
CA ALA A 56 5.73 6.42 12.13
C ALA A 56 5.55 5.00 12.66
N MET A 57 4.74 4.19 11.98
CA MET A 57 4.38 2.83 12.38
C MET A 57 4.87 1.81 11.36
N PRO A 58 5.03 0.53 11.77
CA PRO A 58 5.35 -0.52 10.80
C PRO A 58 4.28 -0.65 9.72
N VAL A 59 4.71 -0.97 8.51
CA VAL A 59 3.84 -1.09 7.35
C VAL A 59 4.15 -2.38 6.61
N VAL A 60 3.10 -3.10 6.19
CA VAL A 60 3.23 -4.25 5.30
C VAL A 60 2.66 -3.88 3.95
N VAL A 61 3.48 -4.02 2.90
CA VAL A 61 3.09 -3.73 1.53
C VAL A 61 3.06 -5.03 0.74
N GLN A 62 2.00 -5.23 -0.06
CA GLN A 62 1.89 -6.35 -0.98
C GLN A 62 1.52 -5.85 -2.36
N LEU A 63 2.28 -6.25 -3.39
CA LEU A 63 1.92 -5.96 -4.76
C LEU A 63 0.84 -6.96 -5.21
N LEU A 64 -0.29 -6.44 -5.68
CA LEU A 64 -1.42 -7.26 -6.11
C LEU A 64 -1.41 -7.50 -7.61
N THR A 65 -1.11 -6.46 -8.39
CA THR A 65 -1.02 -6.52 -9.86
C THR A 65 0.09 -5.59 -10.32
N GLY A 66 0.63 -5.86 -11.51
CA GLY A 66 1.59 -4.98 -12.15
C GLY A 66 3.05 -5.31 -11.83
N ALA A 67 3.90 -4.31 -11.87
CA ALA A 67 5.33 -4.40 -11.56
C ALA A 67 5.78 -3.10 -10.92
N MET A 68 6.65 -3.19 -9.94
CA MET A 68 7.03 -2.03 -9.13
C MET A 68 8.49 -2.09 -8.74
N ARG A 69 9.17 -0.93 -8.83
CA ARG A 69 10.48 -0.75 -8.25
C ARG A 69 10.27 -0.16 -6.86
N PHE A 70 10.76 -0.86 -5.84
CA PHE A 70 10.57 -0.46 -4.45
C PHE A 70 11.94 -0.29 -3.78
N GLU A 71 12.21 0.89 -3.24
CA GLU A 71 13.46 1.17 -2.54
C GLU A 71 13.25 1.17 -1.04
N VAL A 72 14.09 0.41 -0.34
CA VAL A 72 14.08 0.35 1.13
C VAL A 72 15.52 0.58 1.59
N ALA A 73 15.72 1.56 2.46
CA ALA A 73 17.04 1.89 3.00
C ALA A 73 18.10 2.06 1.90
N GLY A 74 17.73 2.67 0.78
CA GLY A 74 18.62 2.91 -0.35
C GLY A 74 18.84 1.74 -1.29
N GLU A 75 18.23 0.58 -1.02
CA GLU A 75 18.37 -0.61 -1.85
C GLU A 75 17.10 -0.83 -2.67
N ALA A 76 17.25 -0.97 -4.00
CA ALA A 76 16.13 -1.12 -4.91
C ALA A 76 15.77 -2.59 -5.10
N HIS A 77 14.47 -2.88 -5.09
CA HIS A 77 13.91 -4.21 -5.30
C HIS A 77 12.85 -4.16 -6.40
N HIS A 78 12.82 -5.17 -7.25
CA HIS A 78 11.76 -5.34 -8.23
C HIS A 78 10.68 -6.24 -7.63
N LEU A 79 9.45 -5.73 -7.52
CA LEU A 79 8.33 -6.49 -7.00
C LEU A 79 7.43 -6.98 -8.13
N SER A 80 7.00 -8.22 -7.99
CA SER A 80 6.00 -8.87 -8.85
C SER A 80 4.75 -9.19 -8.02
N PRO A 81 3.60 -9.45 -8.66
CA PRO A 81 2.39 -9.77 -7.91
C PRO A 81 2.59 -10.93 -6.94
N GLY A 82 2.15 -10.74 -5.71
CA GLY A 82 2.34 -11.68 -4.62
C GLY A 82 3.55 -11.38 -3.73
N ASP A 83 4.42 -10.45 -4.12
CA ASP A 83 5.56 -10.08 -3.28
C ASP A 83 5.14 -9.15 -2.14
N CYS A 84 5.87 -9.25 -1.03
CA CYS A 84 5.56 -8.55 0.21
C CYS A 84 6.80 -7.82 0.74
N VAL A 85 6.59 -6.62 1.26
CA VAL A 85 7.63 -5.83 1.94
C VAL A 85 7.15 -5.49 3.35
N TYR A 86 7.98 -5.79 4.34
CA TYR A 86 7.78 -5.26 5.68
C TYR A 86 8.67 -4.04 5.88
N LEU A 87 8.07 -2.93 6.25
CA LEU A 87 8.80 -1.70 6.56
C LEU A 87 8.76 -1.47 8.06
N ALA A 88 9.93 -1.47 8.68
CA ALA A 88 10.05 -1.07 10.07
C ALA A 88 9.62 0.40 10.23
N ALA A 89 9.19 0.77 11.42
CA ALA A 89 8.84 2.16 11.70
C ALA A 89 10.01 3.07 11.35
N LYS A 90 9.70 4.19 10.66
CA LYS A 90 10.66 5.24 10.27
C LYS A 90 11.70 4.82 9.23
N GLU A 91 11.57 3.64 8.60
CA GLU A 91 12.48 3.23 7.53
C GLU A 91 12.22 4.05 6.27
N PRO A 92 13.22 4.75 5.72
CA PRO A 92 13.05 5.47 4.45
C PRO A 92 12.73 4.52 3.30
N HIS A 93 11.75 4.86 2.51
CA HIS A 93 11.33 4.04 1.36
C HIS A 93 10.70 4.90 0.27
N SER A 94 10.73 4.39 -0.95
CA SER A 94 10.12 5.01 -2.12
C SER A 94 9.68 3.93 -3.10
N LEU A 95 8.84 4.28 -4.05
CA LEU A 95 8.41 3.35 -5.08
C LEU A 95 8.11 4.05 -6.40
N GLU A 96 8.19 3.26 -7.47
CA GLU A 96 7.77 3.66 -8.82
C GLU A 96 7.03 2.51 -9.47
N ALA A 97 5.86 2.78 -10.04
CA ALA A 97 5.13 1.80 -10.83
C ALA A 97 5.77 1.67 -12.22
N LEU A 98 6.24 0.48 -12.56
CA LEU A 98 6.88 0.20 -13.85
C LEU A 98 5.84 -0.10 -14.94
N GLU A 99 4.65 -0.49 -14.54
CA GLU A 99 3.45 -0.67 -15.37
C GLU A 99 2.23 -0.39 -14.50
N PRO A 100 1.01 -0.35 -15.04
CA PRO A 100 -0.17 -0.13 -14.20
C PRO A 100 -0.22 -1.15 -13.07
N SER A 101 -0.34 -0.69 -11.84
CA SER A 101 -0.13 -1.54 -10.65
C SER A 101 -1.15 -1.27 -9.56
N ARG A 102 -1.44 -2.30 -8.77
CA ARG A 102 -2.24 -2.17 -7.54
C ARG A 102 -1.45 -2.76 -6.38
N MET A 103 -1.53 -2.09 -5.25
CA MET A 103 -0.75 -2.41 -4.06
C MET A 103 -1.64 -2.27 -2.83
N SER A 104 -1.58 -3.25 -1.93
CA SER A 104 -2.19 -3.10 -0.61
C SER A 104 -1.16 -2.64 0.40
N LEU A 105 -1.58 -1.80 1.32
CA LEU A 105 -0.77 -1.30 2.41
C LEU A 105 -1.52 -1.55 3.71
N VAL A 106 -0.88 -2.24 4.64
CA VAL A 106 -1.40 -2.46 6.00
C VAL A 106 -0.52 -1.71 6.98
N MET A 107 -1.08 -0.70 7.63
CA MET A 107 -0.40 0.07 8.65
C MET A 107 -0.85 -0.45 10.02
N VAL A 108 0.11 -0.93 10.79
CA VAL A 108 -0.15 -1.38 12.16
C VAL A 108 -0.10 -0.17 13.08
N ARG A 109 -1.15 0.04 13.84
CA ARG A 109 -1.23 1.13 14.81
C ARG A 109 -1.05 0.59 16.21
N ASP A 110 -0.28 1.31 17.02
CA ASP A 110 -0.15 1.00 18.43
C ASP A 110 -1.30 1.66 19.18
N ALA A 111 -2.23 0.85 19.65
CA ALA A 111 -3.41 1.32 20.38
C ALA A 111 -3.20 1.28 21.89
N ALA A 112 -2.00 0.97 22.36
CA ALA A 112 -1.70 0.89 23.78
C ALA A 112 -1.76 2.26 24.47
#